data_aa4bc17d391d1e46f2ae057fb08da9d2
#
_entry.id   aa4bc17d391d1e46f2ae057fb08da9d2
#
_cell.length_a   1.000
_cell.length_b   1.000
_cell.length_c   1.000
_cell.angle_alpha   90.00
_cell.angle_beta   90.00
_cell.angle_gamma   90.00
#
_symmetry.space_group_name_H-M   'P 1'
#
loop_
_entity.id
_entity.type
_entity.pdbx_description
1 polymer ?
#
loop_
_entity_poly.entity_id
_entity_poly.type
_entity_poly.pdbx_seq_one_letter_code
_entity_poly.pdbx_strand_id
1 'polypeptide(L)'
;MYRVYLFVIGICICCPLIGAKEPLHLLADPTPTVTLDMKRVPLQDILLEIEKQTGLFFSYESSMLKEFRHVSLTARDESLSYCLKRLFEPLPLVYRITGRYVILKRKPRQYTISGFVRDSASYESLIAATVVERSSGKGSVSNNYGFYSITLSPGKVVLSSSYVGYEPCSVTFELTRDTMIDLSLSPAGVLGEVVIKGISPRSDVLNSRVGVSDVPASRVKSLPALLGETDVVKTLQRLPGVTGGTEGMSGLFVRGGDGDDNLFLLDGNPVYHTDHVLGFFSAFNPDAVKNATFYKGSFPAEYGGRLSSVIDVRTNEGNRKEYHGNISIGLLAARANLEGPIIKDRSSFNVS
;
A
#
# COMPACT_ATOMS: atom_id res chain seq x y z
N MET A 1 56.22 4.58 42.32
CA MET A 1 57.48 4.11 41.67
C MET A 1 57.10 3.48 40.34
N TYR A 2 57.84 3.89 39.29
CA TYR A 2 57.78 3.53 37.87
C TYR A 2 56.70 4.19 37.04
N ARG A 3 57.14 5.30 36.42
CA ARG A 3 56.62 5.96 35.20
C ARG A 3 56.96 5.09 34.00
N VAL A 4 56.01 4.87 33.09
CA VAL A 4 56.28 4.43 31.73
C VAL A 4 55.80 5.49 30.78
N TYR A 5 56.76 6.11 30.09
CA TYR A 5 56.55 7.02 28.97
C TYR A 5 56.28 6.19 27.71
N LEU A 6 55.16 6.43 27.04
CA LEU A 6 54.95 5.89 25.70
C LEU A 6 55.20 6.99 24.66
N PHE A 7 56.25 6.76 23.88
CA PHE A 7 56.62 7.58 22.73
C PHE A 7 55.60 7.38 21.61
N VAL A 8 54.92 8.44 21.16
CA VAL A 8 54.14 8.44 19.92
C VAL A 8 55.05 8.92 18.81
N ILE A 9 55.47 7.98 17.96
CA ILE A 9 56.20 8.28 16.71
C ILE A 9 55.15 8.73 15.68
N GLY A 10 55.22 9.99 15.30
CA GLY A 10 54.44 10.54 14.20
C GLY A 10 55.05 10.05 12.87
N ILE A 11 54.31 9.18 12.21
CA ILE A 11 54.58 8.85 10.81
C ILE A 11 53.79 9.83 9.93
N CYS A 12 54.49 10.82 9.41
CA CYS A 12 54.01 11.71 8.39
C CYS A 12 54.02 10.95 7.06
N ILE A 13 52.89 10.38 6.66
CA ILE A 13 52.71 9.81 5.33
C ILE A 13 52.34 10.94 4.40
N CYS A 14 53.28 11.40 3.60
CA CYS A 14 53.05 12.18 2.41
C CYS A 14 52.19 11.38 1.44
N CYS A 15 50.91 11.64 1.41
CA CYS A 15 50.00 11.18 0.36
C CYS A 15 50.22 12.10 -0.86
N PRO A 16 50.65 11.60 -2.04
CA PRO A 16 50.64 12.44 -3.22
C PRO A 16 49.19 12.77 -3.59
N LEU A 17 48.95 14.06 -3.82
CA LEU A 17 47.72 14.57 -4.45
C LEU A 17 47.56 13.85 -5.81
N ILE A 18 46.83 12.77 -5.82
CA ILE A 18 46.22 12.26 -7.04
C ILE A 18 45.14 13.26 -7.40
N GLY A 19 45.44 14.04 -8.44
CA GLY A 19 44.49 14.98 -8.99
C GLY A 19 43.14 14.28 -9.21
N ALA A 20 42.10 14.74 -8.53
CA ALA A 20 40.73 14.43 -8.87
C ALA A 20 40.55 14.83 -10.34
N LYS A 21 40.61 13.86 -11.25
CA LYS A 21 40.02 14.06 -12.57
C LYS A 21 38.55 14.42 -12.29
N GLU A 22 38.26 15.67 -12.55
CA GLU A 22 36.87 16.07 -12.74
C GLU A 22 36.21 15.02 -13.65
N PRO A 23 34.98 14.56 -13.32
CA PRO A 23 34.27 13.73 -14.24
C PRO A 23 34.19 14.52 -15.54
N LEU A 24 34.83 13.97 -16.59
CA LEU A 24 34.69 14.45 -17.94
C LEU A 24 33.16 14.61 -18.12
N HIS A 25 32.67 15.83 -18.17
CA HIS A 25 31.39 16.13 -18.75
C HIS A 25 31.45 15.47 -20.13
N LEU A 26 30.87 14.28 -20.26
CA LEU A 26 30.45 13.78 -21.54
C LEU A 26 29.60 14.91 -22.10
N LEU A 27 30.20 15.70 -22.99
CA LEU A 27 29.47 16.57 -23.89
C LEU A 27 28.40 15.65 -24.46
N ALA A 28 27.16 15.82 -23.99
CA ALA A 28 26.03 15.16 -24.58
C ALA A 28 26.11 15.52 -26.06
N ASP A 29 26.30 14.51 -26.90
CA ASP A 29 26.20 14.72 -28.36
C ASP A 29 24.97 15.58 -28.56
N PRO A 30 25.05 16.69 -29.33
CA PRO A 30 23.92 17.58 -29.51
C PRO A 30 22.75 16.73 -29.95
N THR A 31 21.70 16.70 -29.15
CA THR A 31 20.50 15.92 -29.48
C THR A 31 20.04 16.39 -30.84
N PRO A 32 20.00 15.53 -31.88
CA PRO A 32 19.67 15.94 -33.22
C PRO A 32 18.35 16.70 -33.22
N THR A 33 18.33 17.86 -33.91
CA THR A 33 17.12 18.64 -34.10
C THR A 33 16.40 18.17 -35.35
N VAL A 34 15.09 18.34 -35.37
CA VAL A 34 14.21 17.89 -36.45
C VAL A 34 13.34 19.05 -36.92
N THR A 35 13.31 19.27 -38.25
CA THR A 35 12.42 20.25 -38.87
C THR A 35 11.53 19.56 -39.87
N LEU A 36 10.22 19.51 -39.60
CA LEU A 36 9.23 18.93 -40.51
C LEU A 36 7.84 19.54 -40.30
N ASP A 37 7.07 19.60 -41.36
CA ASP A 37 5.66 19.99 -41.35
C ASP A 37 4.85 18.99 -42.20
N MET A 38 4.45 17.91 -41.54
CA MET A 38 3.72 16.80 -42.16
C MET A 38 2.34 16.68 -41.53
N LYS A 39 1.30 16.76 -42.36
CA LYS A 39 -0.11 16.76 -41.92
C LYS A 39 -0.88 15.62 -42.59
N ARG A 40 -1.57 14.81 -41.79
CA ARG A 40 -2.41 13.71 -42.23
C ARG A 40 -1.71 12.70 -43.15
N VAL A 41 -0.47 12.34 -42.83
CA VAL A 41 0.32 11.37 -43.58
C VAL A 41 0.44 10.05 -42.80
N PRO A 42 0.80 8.95 -43.46
CA PRO A 42 1.12 7.71 -42.76
C PRO A 42 2.26 7.91 -41.76
N LEU A 43 2.17 7.28 -40.57
CA LEU A 43 3.21 7.36 -39.58
C LEU A 43 4.58 6.93 -40.11
N GLN A 44 4.61 5.96 -41.03
CA GLN A 44 5.82 5.48 -41.68
C GLN A 44 6.58 6.60 -42.41
N ASP A 45 5.89 7.49 -43.05
CA ASP A 45 6.52 8.59 -43.80
C ASP A 45 7.16 9.62 -42.87
N ILE A 46 6.51 9.88 -41.73
CA ILE A 46 7.10 10.75 -40.69
C ILE A 46 8.36 10.12 -40.11
N LEU A 47 8.34 8.80 -39.82
CA LEU A 47 9.51 8.11 -39.30
C LEU A 47 10.67 8.11 -40.28
N LEU A 48 10.42 7.88 -41.59
CA LEU A 48 11.44 7.93 -42.64
C LEU A 48 12.08 9.31 -42.73
N GLU A 49 11.29 10.38 -42.60
CA GLU A 49 11.80 11.74 -42.64
C GLU A 49 12.67 12.05 -41.41
N ILE A 50 12.27 11.59 -40.22
CA ILE A 50 13.09 11.70 -39.02
C ILE A 50 14.41 10.89 -39.14
N GLU A 51 14.36 9.68 -39.73
CA GLU A 51 15.56 8.89 -40.03
C GLU A 51 16.57 9.61 -40.89
N LYS A 52 16.11 10.25 -41.98
CA LYS A 52 16.95 11.00 -42.89
C LYS A 52 17.67 12.18 -42.20
N GLN A 53 16.95 12.89 -41.32
CA GLN A 53 17.48 14.08 -40.67
C GLN A 53 18.40 13.74 -39.48
N THR A 54 18.15 12.64 -38.77
CA THR A 54 18.83 12.32 -37.53
C THR A 54 19.87 11.19 -37.65
N GLY A 55 19.80 10.39 -38.72
CA GLY A 55 20.62 9.18 -38.89
C GLY A 55 20.30 8.06 -37.90
N LEU A 56 19.16 8.12 -37.24
CA LEU A 56 18.62 7.04 -36.41
C LEU A 56 17.78 6.10 -37.28
N PHE A 57 17.58 4.88 -36.80
CA PHE A 57 16.78 3.85 -37.47
C PHE A 57 15.61 3.43 -36.58
N PHE A 58 14.39 3.44 -37.13
CA PHE A 58 13.23 2.91 -36.42
C PHE A 58 13.08 1.41 -36.66
N SER A 59 12.99 0.65 -35.57
CA SER A 59 12.72 -0.78 -35.58
C SER A 59 11.32 -1.05 -35.06
N TYR A 60 10.47 -1.64 -35.90
CA TYR A 60 9.07 -1.90 -35.60
C TYR A 60 8.54 -3.09 -36.41
N GLU A 61 7.44 -3.68 -35.96
CA GLU A 61 6.69 -4.65 -36.72
C GLU A 61 5.87 -3.97 -37.80
N SER A 62 6.05 -4.35 -39.07
CA SER A 62 5.43 -3.68 -40.23
C SER A 62 3.90 -3.64 -40.19
N SER A 63 3.26 -4.64 -39.56
CA SER A 63 1.81 -4.67 -39.38
C SER A 63 1.29 -3.56 -38.45
N MET A 64 2.10 -3.14 -37.48
CA MET A 64 1.74 -2.19 -36.45
C MET A 64 1.50 -0.78 -37.01
N LEU A 65 2.30 -0.34 -38.01
CA LEU A 65 2.19 1.01 -38.55
C LEU A 65 1.03 1.21 -39.52
N LYS A 66 0.52 0.13 -40.11
CA LYS A 66 -0.59 0.20 -41.08
C LYS A 66 -1.88 0.83 -40.55
N GLU A 67 -2.04 0.82 -39.22
CA GLU A 67 -3.21 1.38 -38.54
C GLU A 67 -3.14 2.92 -38.45
N PHE A 68 -1.93 3.50 -38.51
CA PHE A 68 -1.70 4.94 -38.29
C PHE A 68 -1.50 5.68 -39.64
N ARG A 69 -2.58 5.84 -40.40
CA ARG A 69 -2.54 6.46 -41.77
C ARG A 69 -2.65 7.97 -41.79
N HIS A 70 -3.13 8.58 -40.71
CA HIS A 70 -3.42 10.02 -40.65
C HIS A 70 -2.80 10.66 -39.42
N VAL A 71 -1.49 10.72 -39.39
CA VAL A 71 -0.72 11.32 -38.28
C VAL A 71 -0.20 12.69 -38.76
N SER A 72 -0.09 13.64 -37.84
CA SER A 72 0.47 14.95 -38.13
C SER A 72 1.56 15.29 -37.14
N LEU A 73 2.67 15.80 -37.64
CA LEU A 73 3.76 16.32 -36.79
C LEU A 73 4.33 17.57 -37.45
N THR A 74 4.33 18.66 -36.69
CA THR A 74 4.99 19.92 -37.08
C THR A 74 6.05 20.23 -36.04
N ALA A 75 7.29 20.39 -36.48
CA ALA A 75 8.43 20.74 -35.68
C ALA A 75 9.32 21.70 -36.45
N ARG A 76 9.89 22.69 -35.77
CA ARG A 76 10.85 23.68 -36.39
C ARG A 76 12.05 23.75 -35.44
N ASP A 77 13.12 23.12 -35.87
CA ASP A 77 14.38 23.05 -35.10
C ASP A 77 14.19 22.56 -33.65
N GLU A 78 13.30 21.57 -33.48
CA GLU A 78 12.96 21.00 -32.18
C GLU A 78 13.84 19.77 -31.86
N SER A 79 14.09 19.53 -30.59
CA SER A 79 14.84 18.36 -30.19
C SER A 79 14.13 17.06 -30.58
N LEU A 80 14.87 16.04 -30.98
CA LEU A 80 14.33 14.72 -31.31
C LEU A 80 13.43 14.16 -30.19
N SER A 81 13.86 14.30 -28.93
CA SER A 81 13.09 13.81 -27.78
C SER A 81 11.72 14.47 -27.68
N TYR A 82 11.64 15.78 -27.96
CA TYR A 82 10.39 16.51 -27.99
C TYR A 82 9.49 16.04 -29.14
N CYS A 83 10.07 15.87 -30.34
CA CYS A 83 9.33 15.37 -31.51
C CYS A 83 8.77 13.97 -31.28
N LEU A 84 9.58 13.04 -30.76
CA LEU A 84 9.14 11.68 -30.47
C LEU A 84 8.05 11.65 -29.38
N LYS A 85 8.20 12.44 -28.32
CA LYS A 85 7.18 12.52 -27.28
C LYS A 85 5.86 13.01 -27.87
N ARG A 86 5.87 14.11 -28.61
CA ARG A 86 4.68 14.69 -29.23
C ARG A 86 4.04 13.78 -30.28
N LEU A 87 4.85 13.01 -31.02
CA LEU A 87 4.39 12.07 -32.04
C LEU A 87 3.69 10.86 -31.40
N PHE A 88 4.27 10.30 -30.34
CA PHE A 88 3.80 9.04 -29.75
C PHE A 88 2.83 9.22 -28.57
N GLU A 89 2.74 10.39 -27.94
CA GLU A 89 1.82 10.65 -26.83
C GLU A 89 0.35 10.32 -27.13
N PRO A 90 -0.21 10.72 -28.31
CA PRO A 90 -1.59 10.40 -28.68
C PRO A 90 -1.75 8.97 -29.23
N LEU A 91 -0.66 8.23 -29.48
CA LEU A 91 -0.71 6.91 -30.11
C LEU A 91 -0.56 5.80 -29.03
N PRO A 92 -1.16 4.63 -29.27
CA PRO A 92 -0.99 3.48 -28.38
C PRO A 92 0.36 2.80 -28.62
N LEU A 93 1.43 3.59 -28.74
CA LEU A 93 2.78 3.17 -29.01
C LEU A 93 3.73 3.69 -27.92
N VAL A 94 4.75 2.91 -27.62
CA VAL A 94 5.88 3.31 -26.77
C VAL A 94 7.17 3.12 -27.54
N TYR A 95 8.16 3.98 -27.27
CA TYR A 95 9.45 3.87 -27.91
C TYR A 95 10.58 3.75 -26.87
N ARG A 96 11.67 3.15 -27.30
CA ARG A 96 12.92 3.08 -26.54
C ARG A 96 14.09 3.33 -27.46
N ILE A 97 14.97 4.27 -27.10
CA ILE A 97 16.19 4.57 -27.83
C ILE A 97 17.31 3.69 -27.29
N THR A 98 17.99 2.96 -28.19
CA THR A 98 19.13 2.10 -27.85
C THR A 98 20.21 2.31 -28.90
N GLY A 99 21.23 3.13 -28.59
CA GLY A 99 22.22 3.53 -29.55
C GLY A 99 21.59 4.30 -30.71
N ARG A 100 21.77 3.82 -31.94
CA ARG A 100 21.20 4.42 -33.18
C ARG A 100 19.81 3.87 -33.55
N TYR A 101 19.20 3.03 -32.70
CA TYR A 101 17.92 2.42 -32.97
C TYR A 101 16.83 2.96 -32.05
N VAL A 102 15.69 3.31 -32.61
CA VAL A 102 14.45 3.66 -31.89
C VAL A 102 13.50 2.47 -32.04
N ILE A 103 13.35 1.69 -31.01
CA ILE A 103 12.51 0.49 -31.00
C ILE A 103 11.09 0.89 -30.64
N LEU A 104 10.13 0.63 -31.51
CA LEU A 104 8.70 0.90 -31.29
C LEU A 104 7.99 -0.38 -30.87
N LYS A 105 7.12 -0.26 -29.85
CA LYS A 105 6.25 -1.34 -29.39
C LYS A 105 4.85 -0.80 -29.13
N ARG A 106 3.84 -1.67 -29.24
CA ARG A 106 2.50 -1.31 -28.77
C ARG A 106 2.50 -1.07 -27.27
N LYS A 107 1.85 -0.02 -26.82
CA LYS A 107 1.58 0.19 -25.40
C LYS A 107 0.73 -0.98 -24.91
N PRO A 108 1.19 -1.73 -23.89
CA PRO A 108 0.40 -2.84 -23.39
C PRO A 108 -0.94 -2.31 -22.87
N ARG A 109 -2.04 -2.91 -23.34
CA ARG A 109 -3.36 -2.65 -22.77
C ARG A 109 -3.32 -3.06 -21.29
N GLN A 110 -3.98 -2.29 -20.46
CA GLN A 110 -4.16 -2.61 -19.06
C GLN A 110 -5.62 -2.44 -18.71
N TYR A 111 -6.13 -3.32 -17.87
CA TYR A 111 -7.50 -3.27 -17.37
C TYR A 111 -7.48 -3.23 -15.86
N THR A 112 -8.47 -2.55 -15.29
CA THR A 112 -8.64 -2.41 -13.86
C THR A 112 -9.67 -3.40 -13.36
N ILE A 113 -9.26 -4.16 -12.33
CA ILE A 113 -10.15 -5.01 -11.54
C ILE A 113 -10.42 -4.25 -10.26
N SER A 114 -11.68 -4.08 -9.91
CA SER A 114 -12.12 -3.46 -8.68
C SER A 114 -13.19 -4.29 -8.00
N GLY A 115 -13.48 -4.02 -6.74
CA GLY A 115 -14.52 -4.72 -6.00
C GLY A 115 -14.35 -4.57 -4.52
N PHE A 116 -15.11 -5.31 -3.76
CA PHE A 116 -15.10 -5.30 -2.30
C PHE A 116 -14.62 -6.64 -1.75
N VAL A 117 -13.86 -6.58 -0.66
CA VAL A 117 -13.52 -7.75 0.14
C VAL A 117 -14.43 -7.78 1.36
N ARG A 118 -15.18 -8.87 1.53
CA ARG A 118 -16.18 -9.00 2.57
C ARG A 118 -16.07 -10.32 3.34
N ASP A 119 -16.55 -10.30 4.56
CA ASP A 119 -16.81 -11.51 5.34
C ASP A 119 -17.98 -12.29 4.72
N SER A 120 -17.83 -13.59 4.51
CA SER A 120 -18.87 -14.44 3.94
C SER A 120 -20.04 -14.68 4.90
N ALA A 121 -19.82 -14.63 6.21
CA ALA A 121 -20.83 -14.88 7.23
C ALA A 121 -21.63 -13.62 7.58
N SER A 122 -20.96 -12.50 7.85
CA SER A 122 -21.61 -11.24 8.26
C SER A 122 -21.91 -10.28 7.11
N TYR A 123 -21.23 -10.46 5.96
CA TYR A 123 -21.22 -9.55 4.82
C TYR A 123 -20.55 -8.21 5.12
N GLU A 124 -19.85 -8.13 6.22
CA GLU A 124 -19.11 -6.96 6.65
C GLU A 124 -17.88 -6.73 5.78
N SER A 125 -17.55 -5.48 5.50
CA SER A 125 -16.38 -5.12 4.70
C SER A 125 -15.09 -5.44 5.45
N LEU A 126 -14.11 -6.09 4.84
CA LEU A 126 -12.82 -6.37 5.45
C LEU A 126 -11.83 -5.26 5.10
N ILE A 127 -11.37 -4.53 6.12
CA ILE A 127 -10.40 -3.43 6.00
C ILE A 127 -8.99 -3.99 6.00
N ALA A 128 -8.12 -3.44 5.15
CA ALA A 128 -6.72 -3.89 5.02
C ALA A 128 -6.54 -5.35 4.59
N ALA A 129 -7.56 -5.95 3.96
CA ALA A 129 -7.43 -7.25 3.33
C ALA A 129 -6.51 -7.14 2.10
N THR A 130 -5.58 -8.08 1.98
CA THR A 130 -4.61 -8.10 0.89
C THR A 130 -5.20 -8.82 -0.32
N VAL A 131 -5.12 -8.22 -1.51
CA VAL A 131 -5.52 -8.80 -2.80
C VAL A 131 -4.30 -8.81 -3.71
N VAL A 132 -3.88 -9.98 -4.17
CA VAL A 132 -2.66 -10.16 -4.98
C VAL A 132 -2.96 -10.99 -6.22
N GLU A 133 -2.45 -10.56 -7.35
CA GLU A 133 -2.39 -11.38 -8.56
C GLU A 133 -1.13 -12.26 -8.51
N ARG A 134 -1.33 -13.59 -8.55
CA ARG A 134 -0.26 -14.58 -8.28
C ARG A 134 0.86 -14.59 -9.30
N SER A 135 0.57 -14.31 -10.57
CA SER A 135 1.57 -14.44 -11.65
C SER A 135 2.51 -13.23 -11.69
N SER A 136 1.96 -12.02 -11.57
CA SER A 136 2.74 -10.76 -11.63
C SER A 136 3.24 -10.31 -10.27
N GLY A 137 2.68 -10.84 -9.17
CA GLY A 137 2.94 -10.39 -7.82
C GLY A 137 2.41 -8.98 -7.51
N LYS A 138 1.64 -8.37 -8.41
CA LYS A 138 0.99 -7.09 -8.16
C LYS A 138 -0.13 -7.27 -7.14
N GLY A 139 -0.25 -6.33 -6.24
CA GLY A 139 -1.25 -6.37 -5.17
C GLY A 139 -1.84 -5.01 -4.86
N SER A 140 -2.94 -5.07 -4.14
CA SER A 140 -3.63 -3.93 -3.55
C SER A 140 -4.14 -4.33 -2.17
N VAL A 141 -4.39 -3.36 -1.33
CA VAL A 141 -4.98 -3.57 0.00
C VAL A 141 -6.34 -2.90 0.01
N SER A 142 -7.34 -3.54 0.59
CA SER A 142 -8.68 -2.96 0.69
C SER A 142 -8.68 -1.74 1.63
N ASN A 143 -9.41 -0.70 1.26
CA ASN A 143 -9.55 0.52 2.03
C ASN A 143 -10.52 0.37 3.21
N ASN A 144 -10.83 1.46 3.90
CA ASN A 144 -11.74 1.49 5.05
C ASN A 144 -13.18 1.01 4.75
N TYR A 145 -13.55 0.93 3.48
CA TYR A 145 -14.84 0.42 3.01
C TYR A 145 -14.75 -1.00 2.44
N GLY A 146 -13.58 -1.64 2.54
CA GLY A 146 -13.33 -2.95 1.96
C GLY A 146 -13.09 -2.91 0.44
N PHE A 147 -13.04 -1.73 -0.19
CA PHE A 147 -12.86 -1.59 -1.63
C PHE A 147 -11.38 -1.77 -2.02
N TYR A 148 -11.13 -2.53 -3.08
CA TYR A 148 -9.81 -2.69 -3.68
C TYR A 148 -9.84 -2.36 -5.17
N SER A 149 -8.69 -2.01 -5.71
CA SER A 149 -8.49 -1.77 -7.15
C SER A 149 -7.08 -2.18 -7.55
N ILE A 150 -6.95 -2.92 -8.64
CA ILE A 150 -5.68 -3.41 -9.18
C ILE A 150 -5.69 -3.35 -10.71
N THR A 151 -4.63 -2.80 -11.30
CA THR A 151 -4.50 -2.67 -12.75
C THR A 151 -3.51 -3.68 -13.31
N LEU A 152 -3.97 -4.54 -14.20
CA LEU A 152 -3.25 -5.69 -14.74
C LEU A 152 -3.27 -5.70 -16.27
N SER A 153 -2.35 -6.46 -16.86
CA SER A 153 -2.37 -6.78 -18.29
C SER A 153 -3.49 -7.77 -18.61
N PRO A 154 -4.06 -7.74 -19.83
CA PRO A 154 -5.06 -8.70 -20.26
C PRO A 154 -4.51 -10.13 -20.24
N GLY A 155 -5.40 -11.10 -20.06
CA GLY A 155 -5.09 -12.51 -20.03
C GLY A 155 -5.64 -13.23 -18.81
N LYS A 156 -5.17 -14.46 -18.57
CA LYS A 156 -5.57 -15.27 -17.42
C LYS A 156 -5.03 -14.68 -16.13
N VAL A 157 -5.92 -14.34 -15.21
CA VAL A 157 -5.64 -13.74 -13.91
C VAL A 157 -6.04 -14.68 -12.79
N VAL A 158 -5.18 -14.83 -11.80
CA VAL A 158 -5.46 -15.56 -10.55
C VAL A 158 -5.34 -14.57 -9.41
N LEU A 159 -6.46 -14.01 -8.98
CA LEU A 159 -6.54 -13.16 -7.79
C LEU A 159 -6.59 -14.04 -6.55
N SER A 160 -5.76 -13.74 -5.56
CA SER A 160 -5.80 -14.34 -4.24
C SER A 160 -6.02 -13.23 -3.21
N SER A 161 -7.01 -13.41 -2.35
CA SER A 161 -7.25 -12.50 -1.23
C SER A 161 -6.99 -13.22 0.08
N SER A 162 -6.40 -12.50 1.04
CA SER A 162 -6.10 -12.99 2.38
C SER A 162 -6.32 -11.91 3.44
N TYR A 163 -6.76 -12.35 4.61
CA TYR A 163 -6.95 -11.50 5.78
C TYR A 163 -6.67 -12.27 7.06
N VAL A 164 -6.23 -11.59 8.11
CA VAL A 164 -5.88 -12.24 9.39
C VAL A 164 -7.14 -12.82 10.04
N GLY A 165 -7.10 -14.11 10.36
CA GLY A 165 -8.24 -14.83 10.94
C GLY A 165 -9.25 -15.35 9.91
N TYR A 166 -8.92 -15.32 8.61
CA TYR A 166 -9.76 -15.80 7.51
C TYR A 166 -9.03 -16.79 6.63
N GLU A 167 -9.79 -17.67 6.00
CA GLU A 167 -9.27 -18.56 4.98
C GLU A 167 -8.99 -17.78 3.69
N PRO A 168 -7.82 -18.00 3.03
CA PRO A 168 -7.52 -17.35 1.77
C PRO A 168 -8.50 -17.77 0.68
N CYS A 169 -9.01 -16.80 -0.08
CA CYS A 169 -9.85 -17.03 -1.25
C CYS A 169 -9.04 -16.81 -2.54
N SER A 170 -9.31 -17.60 -3.59
CA SER A 170 -8.70 -17.39 -4.90
C SER A 170 -9.74 -17.53 -6.01
N VAL A 171 -9.72 -16.58 -6.96
CA VAL A 171 -10.61 -16.55 -8.12
C VAL A 171 -9.77 -16.50 -9.39
N THR A 172 -10.13 -17.32 -10.37
CA THR A 172 -9.44 -17.38 -11.68
C THR A 172 -10.41 -16.99 -12.79
N PHE A 173 -9.99 -16.07 -13.65
CA PHE A 173 -10.79 -15.61 -14.79
C PHE A 173 -9.90 -15.03 -15.90
N GLU A 174 -10.50 -14.74 -17.06
CA GLU A 174 -9.85 -14.10 -18.19
C GLU A 174 -10.14 -12.60 -18.18
N LEU A 175 -9.10 -11.75 -18.08
CA LEU A 175 -9.22 -10.32 -18.04
C LEU A 175 -9.16 -9.73 -19.47
N THR A 176 -10.31 -9.30 -19.98
CA THR A 176 -10.45 -8.72 -21.34
C THR A 176 -10.95 -7.29 -21.34
N ARG A 177 -11.47 -6.82 -20.21
CA ARG A 177 -12.02 -5.46 -19.99
C ARG A 177 -11.95 -5.11 -18.50
N ASP A 178 -12.22 -3.85 -18.17
CA ASP A 178 -12.43 -3.45 -16.78
C ASP A 178 -13.55 -4.28 -16.16
N THR A 179 -13.28 -4.84 -14.98
CA THR A 179 -14.15 -5.87 -14.39
C THR A 179 -14.30 -5.60 -12.89
N MET A 180 -15.51 -5.78 -12.37
CA MET A 180 -15.81 -5.70 -10.95
C MET A 180 -15.97 -7.11 -10.39
N ILE A 181 -15.21 -7.44 -9.34
CA ILE A 181 -15.23 -8.74 -8.67
C ILE A 181 -15.21 -8.54 -7.17
N ASP A 182 -16.28 -8.96 -6.48
CA ASP A 182 -16.32 -9.00 -5.03
C ASP A 182 -15.72 -10.31 -4.52
N LEU A 183 -14.90 -10.21 -3.48
CA LEU A 183 -14.21 -11.33 -2.85
C LEU A 183 -14.79 -11.56 -1.46
N SER A 184 -15.31 -12.77 -1.21
CA SER A 184 -15.85 -13.17 0.09
C SER A 184 -14.88 -14.14 0.76
N LEU A 185 -14.42 -13.79 1.98
CA LEU A 185 -13.55 -14.61 2.78
C LEU A 185 -14.33 -15.25 3.92
N SER A 186 -14.07 -16.53 4.18
CA SER A 186 -14.67 -17.23 5.31
C SER A 186 -13.80 -17.10 6.55
N PRO A 187 -14.37 -16.83 7.74
CA PRO A 187 -13.62 -16.89 8.98
C PRO A 187 -12.95 -18.26 9.13
N ALA A 188 -11.66 -18.25 9.46
CA ALA A 188 -10.96 -19.50 9.78
C ALA A 188 -11.59 -20.07 11.03
N GLY A 189 -12.17 -21.29 10.93
CA GLY A 189 -12.77 -21.96 12.08
C GLY A 189 -11.78 -22.13 13.20
N VAL A 190 -12.20 -21.88 14.44
CA VAL A 190 -11.40 -22.14 15.64
C VAL A 190 -11.38 -23.65 15.88
N LEU A 191 -10.67 -24.39 15.03
CA LEU A 191 -10.44 -25.82 15.21
C LEU A 191 -8.95 -26.10 15.05
N GLY A 192 -8.31 -26.29 16.20
CA GLY A 192 -6.97 -26.86 16.29
C GLY A 192 -5.86 -25.83 16.24
N GLU A 193 -4.85 -26.14 16.99
CA GLU A 193 -3.53 -25.54 17.07
C GLU A 193 -3.19 -24.70 15.84
N VAL A 194 -3.17 -23.38 16.00
CA VAL A 194 -2.71 -22.46 14.94
C VAL A 194 -1.24 -22.77 14.75
N VAL A 195 -0.94 -23.64 13.83
CA VAL A 195 0.41 -23.71 13.24
C VAL A 195 0.60 -22.36 12.57
N ILE A 196 1.24 -21.44 13.26
CA ILE A 196 1.77 -20.21 12.68
C ILE A 196 2.78 -20.65 11.62
N LYS A 197 2.32 -20.92 10.42
CA LYS A 197 3.19 -20.93 9.25
C LYS A 197 3.72 -19.51 9.20
N GLY A 198 4.98 -19.35 9.58
CA GLY A 198 5.63 -18.06 9.67
C GLY A 198 5.23 -17.23 8.46
N ILE A 199 4.74 -16.02 8.70
CA ILE A 199 4.42 -15.03 7.68
C ILE A 199 5.62 -15.00 6.77
N SER A 200 5.44 -15.40 5.51
CA SER A 200 6.56 -15.38 4.59
C SER A 200 7.08 -13.94 4.56
N PRO A 201 8.38 -13.70 4.79
CA PRO A 201 8.94 -12.34 4.78
C PRO A 201 8.63 -11.55 3.50
N ARG A 202 8.19 -12.26 2.47
CA ARG A 202 7.79 -11.73 1.16
C ARG A 202 6.42 -11.04 1.17
N SER A 203 5.51 -11.39 2.11
CA SER A 203 4.20 -10.73 2.22
C SER A 203 4.31 -9.35 2.91
N ASP A 204 5.25 -9.19 3.84
CA ASP A 204 5.48 -7.90 4.52
C ASP A 204 6.17 -6.87 3.61
N VAL A 205 6.97 -7.33 2.65
CA VAL A 205 7.64 -6.46 1.67
C VAL A 205 6.64 -5.88 0.64
N LEU A 206 5.54 -6.58 0.35
CA LEU A 206 4.49 -6.10 -0.55
C LEU A 206 3.52 -5.13 0.13
N ASN A 207 3.41 -5.16 1.46
CA ASN A 207 2.68 -4.20 2.27
C ASN A 207 3.60 -3.05 2.73
N SER A 208 4.23 -2.35 1.79
CA SER A 208 5.26 -1.34 2.06
C SER A 208 4.74 0.00 2.63
N ARG A 209 3.80 -0.04 3.55
CA ARG A 209 3.52 1.11 4.42
C ARG A 209 4.47 1.04 5.62
N VAL A 210 5.67 1.57 5.43
CA VAL A 210 6.67 1.64 6.50
C VAL A 210 6.09 2.39 7.71
N GLY A 211 6.07 1.73 8.88
CA GLY A 211 5.59 2.34 10.13
C GLY A 211 4.08 2.23 10.37
N VAL A 212 3.32 1.55 9.52
CA VAL A 212 1.89 1.26 9.73
C VAL A 212 1.71 -0.17 10.25
N SER A 213 0.82 -0.36 11.19
CA SER A 213 0.43 -1.67 11.73
C SER A 213 -1.09 -1.75 11.83
N ASP A 214 -1.70 -2.69 11.12
CA ASP A 214 -3.13 -2.97 11.25
C ASP A 214 -3.35 -4.05 12.30
N VAL A 215 -4.23 -3.78 13.25
CA VAL A 215 -4.57 -4.67 14.38
C VAL A 215 -6.06 -4.99 14.31
N PRO A 216 -6.43 -6.11 13.70
CA PRO A 216 -7.82 -6.54 13.63
C PRO A 216 -8.34 -6.97 15.01
N ALA A 217 -9.65 -6.90 15.21
CA ALA A 217 -10.32 -7.28 16.46
C ALA A 217 -10.00 -8.71 16.91
N SER A 218 -9.82 -9.64 15.97
CA SER A 218 -9.42 -11.03 16.28
C SER A 218 -8.08 -11.08 17.02
N ARG A 219 -7.13 -10.22 16.66
CA ARG A 219 -5.83 -10.14 17.35
C ARG A 219 -5.97 -9.53 18.75
N VAL A 220 -6.82 -8.52 18.92
CA VAL A 220 -7.11 -7.92 20.23
C VAL A 220 -7.70 -8.98 21.17
N LYS A 221 -8.66 -9.76 20.68
CA LYS A 221 -9.35 -10.80 21.45
C LYS A 221 -8.49 -12.04 21.75
N SER A 222 -7.47 -12.31 20.94
CA SER A 222 -6.57 -13.48 21.12
C SER A 222 -5.47 -13.27 22.16
N LEU A 223 -5.23 -12.03 22.61
CA LEU A 223 -4.18 -11.73 23.58
C LEU A 223 -4.68 -11.94 25.01
N PRO A 224 -3.75 -12.34 25.93
CA PRO A 224 -4.09 -12.49 27.35
C PRO A 224 -4.69 -11.20 27.91
N ALA A 225 -5.86 -11.33 28.51
CA ALA A 225 -6.60 -10.24 29.12
C ALA A 225 -6.09 -9.94 30.53
N LEU A 226 -5.87 -8.69 30.87
CA LEU A 226 -5.59 -8.27 32.23
C LEU A 226 -6.89 -8.23 33.03
N LEU A 227 -6.97 -8.99 34.12
CA LEU A 227 -8.19 -9.08 34.93
C LEU A 227 -9.45 -9.52 34.19
N GLY A 228 -9.27 -10.26 33.09
CA GLY A 228 -10.37 -10.71 32.23
C GLY A 228 -10.83 -9.71 31.17
N GLU A 229 -10.17 -8.53 31.08
CA GLU A 229 -10.53 -7.49 30.12
C GLU A 229 -9.49 -7.39 29.01
N THR A 230 -9.93 -7.59 27.78
CA THR A 230 -9.15 -7.31 26.58
C THR A 230 -9.16 -5.80 26.28
N ASP A 231 -8.03 -5.26 25.80
CA ASP A 231 -7.86 -3.82 25.59
C ASP A 231 -7.08 -3.54 24.31
N VAL A 232 -7.62 -2.64 23.50
CA VAL A 232 -7.01 -2.25 22.22
C VAL A 232 -5.67 -1.57 22.44
N VAL A 233 -5.58 -0.60 23.37
CA VAL A 233 -4.36 0.16 23.63
C VAL A 233 -3.27 -0.76 24.22
N LYS A 234 -3.62 -1.66 25.11
CA LYS A 234 -2.68 -2.68 25.64
C LYS A 234 -2.17 -3.64 24.56
N THR A 235 -2.96 -3.88 23.55
CA THR A 235 -2.52 -4.64 22.37
C THR A 235 -1.48 -3.87 21.59
N LEU A 236 -1.67 -2.55 21.39
CA LEU A 236 -0.73 -1.67 20.72
C LEU A 236 0.59 -1.52 21.48
N GLN A 237 0.57 -1.52 22.82
CA GLN A 237 1.77 -1.47 23.68
C GLN A 237 2.74 -2.65 23.45
N ARG A 238 2.25 -3.77 22.90
CA ARG A 238 3.08 -4.95 22.58
C ARG A 238 3.80 -4.85 21.23
N LEU A 239 3.53 -3.79 20.46
CA LEU A 239 4.16 -3.61 19.17
C LEU A 239 5.57 -3.02 19.32
N PRO A 240 6.52 -3.37 18.44
CA PRO A 240 7.88 -2.82 18.47
C PRO A 240 7.89 -1.28 18.39
N GLY A 241 8.67 -0.66 19.29
CA GLY A 241 8.80 0.81 19.36
C GLY A 241 7.67 1.51 20.11
N VAL A 242 6.89 0.76 20.88
CA VAL A 242 5.82 1.27 21.75
C VAL A 242 6.08 0.84 23.18
N THR A 243 5.83 1.74 24.13
CA THR A 243 5.90 1.44 25.57
C THR A 243 4.62 1.91 26.28
N GLY A 244 4.24 1.24 27.33
CA GLY A 244 3.04 1.52 28.11
C GLY A 244 3.23 2.50 29.27
N GLY A 245 4.44 3.02 29.48
CA GLY A 245 4.74 3.81 30.67
C GLY A 245 4.66 2.97 31.95
N THR A 246 3.75 3.31 32.86
CA THR A 246 3.53 2.55 34.10
C THR A 246 2.87 1.21 33.81
N GLU A 247 3.39 0.14 34.39
CA GLU A 247 2.87 -1.20 34.21
C GLU A 247 1.38 -1.31 34.59
N GLY A 248 0.60 -1.91 33.71
CA GLY A 248 -0.84 -2.10 33.87
C GLY A 248 -1.71 -0.92 33.43
N MET A 249 -1.15 0.25 33.13
CA MET A 249 -1.89 1.44 32.66
C MET A 249 -2.02 1.48 31.14
N SER A 250 -3.01 2.25 30.65
CA SER A 250 -3.32 2.41 29.23
C SER A 250 -2.49 3.50 28.53
N GLY A 251 -1.44 4.05 29.17
CA GLY A 251 -0.55 5.04 28.56
C GLY A 251 0.13 4.47 27.32
N LEU A 252 0.29 5.30 26.28
CA LEU A 252 0.93 4.92 25.03
C LEU A 252 2.05 5.90 24.69
N PHE A 253 3.29 5.41 24.65
CA PHE A 253 4.48 6.19 24.32
C PHE A 253 5.12 5.57 23.08
N VAL A 254 5.21 6.32 22.01
CA VAL A 254 5.63 5.80 20.70
C VAL A 254 6.93 6.46 20.27
N ARG A 255 7.97 5.63 20.03
CA ARG A 255 9.29 6.09 19.55
C ARG A 255 9.89 7.24 20.37
N GLY A 256 9.64 7.25 21.68
CA GLY A 256 10.16 8.29 22.59
C GLY A 256 9.34 9.58 22.64
N GLY A 257 8.19 9.66 21.94
CA GLY A 257 7.22 10.73 22.11
C GLY A 257 6.39 10.57 23.38
N ASP A 258 5.77 11.66 23.84
CA ASP A 258 4.93 11.65 25.06
C ASP A 258 3.52 11.07 24.75
N GLY A 259 2.79 10.73 25.82
CA GLY A 259 1.42 10.22 25.70
C GLY A 259 0.49 11.16 24.96
N ASP A 260 0.64 12.45 25.19
CA ASP A 260 -0.17 13.52 24.57
C ASP A 260 0.20 13.78 23.11
N ASP A 261 1.31 13.23 22.62
CA ASP A 261 1.74 13.36 21.22
C ASP A 261 1.02 12.38 20.28
N ASN A 262 0.15 11.55 20.79
CA ASN A 262 -0.61 10.57 20.02
C ASN A 262 -2.00 11.10 19.67
N LEU A 263 -2.44 10.88 18.42
CA LEU A 263 -3.79 11.17 17.97
C LEU A 263 -4.61 9.88 17.98
N PHE A 264 -5.62 9.84 18.82
CA PHE A 264 -6.60 8.75 18.81
C PHE A 264 -7.85 9.19 18.06
N LEU A 265 -8.30 8.36 17.16
CA LEU A 265 -9.50 8.56 16.37
C LEU A 265 -10.46 7.37 16.57
N LEU A 266 -11.75 7.65 16.67
CA LEU A 266 -12.82 6.67 16.60
C LEU A 266 -13.70 7.03 15.39
N ASP A 267 -13.69 6.16 14.38
CA ASP A 267 -14.35 6.41 13.09
C ASP A 267 -14.00 7.76 12.47
N GLY A 268 -12.71 8.15 12.58
CA GLY A 268 -12.18 9.42 12.07
C GLY A 268 -12.38 10.64 12.95
N ASN A 269 -13.07 10.51 14.11
CA ASN A 269 -13.31 11.61 15.05
C ASN A 269 -12.28 11.57 16.19
N PRO A 270 -11.67 12.72 16.58
CA PRO A 270 -10.69 12.75 17.66
C PRO A 270 -11.28 12.36 19.02
N VAL A 271 -10.58 11.50 19.74
CA VAL A 271 -10.89 11.10 21.11
C VAL A 271 -9.79 11.67 22.03
N TYR A 272 -10.17 12.55 22.94
CA TYR A 272 -9.21 13.25 23.80
C TYR A 272 -8.91 12.49 25.10
N HIS A 273 -9.88 11.75 25.62
CA HIS A 273 -9.69 10.89 26.79
C HIS A 273 -9.80 9.42 26.36
N THR A 274 -8.64 8.79 26.29
CA THR A 274 -8.52 7.42 25.79
C THR A 274 -8.49 6.36 26.87
N ASP A 275 -8.58 6.77 28.12
CA ASP A 275 -8.52 5.91 29.31
C ASP A 275 -9.64 6.22 30.29
N HIS A 276 -10.03 5.23 31.05
CA HIS A 276 -10.94 5.38 32.17
C HIS A 276 -10.53 4.41 33.32
N VAL A 277 -11.27 4.47 34.45
CA VAL A 277 -10.95 3.71 35.67
C VAL A 277 -9.50 3.95 36.08
N LEU A 278 -9.14 5.22 36.32
CA LEU A 278 -7.81 5.66 36.78
C LEU A 278 -6.66 5.24 35.79
N GLY A 279 -6.94 5.13 34.50
CA GLY A 279 -5.94 4.78 33.49
C GLY A 279 -5.68 3.27 33.33
N PHE A 280 -6.45 2.41 33.98
CA PHE A 280 -6.26 0.96 33.85
C PHE A 280 -6.81 0.38 32.55
N PHE A 281 -7.84 1.00 31.95
CA PHE A 281 -8.48 0.54 30.73
C PHE A 281 -8.61 1.64 29.71
N SER A 282 -8.59 1.26 28.42
CA SER A 282 -8.91 2.20 27.35
C SER A 282 -10.43 2.42 27.24
N ALA A 283 -10.81 3.55 26.65
CA ALA A 283 -12.20 3.89 26.40
C ALA A 283 -12.82 3.07 25.24
N PHE A 284 -12.02 2.26 24.55
CA PHE A 284 -12.45 1.50 23.38
C PHE A 284 -13.02 0.14 23.81
N ASN A 285 -14.33 -0.07 23.58
CA ASN A 285 -14.93 -1.38 23.78
C ASN A 285 -14.42 -2.37 22.70
N PRO A 286 -13.64 -3.42 23.04
CA PRO A 286 -13.06 -4.34 22.08
C PRO A 286 -14.10 -5.17 21.30
N ASP A 287 -15.33 -5.26 21.79
CA ASP A 287 -16.41 -5.95 21.08
C ASP A 287 -17.04 -5.10 19.99
N ALA A 288 -16.96 -3.77 20.13
CA ALA A 288 -17.39 -2.82 19.11
C ALA A 288 -16.30 -2.51 18.08
N VAL A 289 -15.05 -2.82 18.36
CA VAL A 289 -13.92 -2.51 17.47
C VAL A 289 -13.78 -3.56 16.39
N LYS A 290 -13.66 -3.12 15.14
CA LYS A 290 -13.40 -3.92 13.96
C LYS A 290 -11.90 -4.01 13.65
N ASN A 291 -11.24 -2.86 13.64
CA ASN A 291 -9.82 -2.73 13.33
C ASN A 291 -9.24 -1.49 14.00
N ALA A 292 -7.95 -1.52 14.32
CA ALA A 292 -7.18 -0.35 14.70
C ALA A 292 -5.97 -0.22 13.78
N THR A 293 -5.93 0.86 12.99
CA THR A 293 -4.77 1.18 12.15
C THR A 293 -3.85 2.12 12.92
N PHE A 294 -2.63 1.67 13.15
CA PHE A 294 -1.64 2.37 13.94
C PHE A 294 -0.47 2.86 13.09
N TYR A 295 -0.33 4.17 12.99
CA TYR A 295 0.75 4.86 12.29
C TYR A 295 1.82 5.28 13.30
N LYS A 296 2.98 4.62 13.28
CA LYS A 296 4.12 4.86 14.18
C LYS A 296 5.11 5.88 13.57
N GLY A 297 4.68 7.06 13.21
CA GLY A 297 5.52 8.06 12.56
C GLY A 297 4.91 8.54 11.25
N SER A 298 5.47 8.24 10.10
CA SER A 298 4.98 8.73 8.79
C SER A 298 3.50 8.43 8.56
N PHE A 299 2.64 9.34 9.01
CA PHE A 299 1.19 9.28 8.79
C PHE A 299 0.79 10.17 7.60
N PRO A 300 -0.32 9.86 6.91
CA PRO A 300 -0.86 10.65 5.81
C PRO A 300 -1.11 12.11 6.19
N ALA A 301 -1.06 13.02 5.20
CA ALA A 301 -1.23 14.47 5.40
C ALA A 301 -2.62 14.87 5.91
N GLU A 302 -3.61 13.96 5.84
CA GLU A 302 -4.95 14.13 6.40
C GLU A 302 -4.95 14.15 7.93
N TYR A 303 -3.92 13.58 8.58
CA TYR A 303 -3.76 13.56 10.02
C TYR A 303 -2.79 14.67 10.46
N GLY A 304 -3.24 15.51 11.38
CA GLY A 304 -2.43 16.60 11.91
C GLY A 304 -2.65 16.82 13.41
N GLY A 305 -1.89 17.77 13.99
CA GLY A 305 -2.06 18.20 15.37
C GLY A 305 -1.42 17.33 16.45
N ARG A 306 -0.70 16.25 16.06
CA ARG A 306 0.08 15.38 16.95
C ARG A 306 1.42 15.02 16.31
N LEU A 307 2.42 14.66 17.14
CA LEU A 307 3.81 14.54 16.69
C LEU A 307 4.32 13.10 16.64
N SER A 308 3.78 12.21 17.47
CA SER A 308 4.35 10.86 17.66
C SER A 308 3.65 9.79 16.82
N SER A 309 2.34 9.67 16.97
CA SER A 309 1.60 8.61 16.27
C SER A 309 0.13 8.98 16.02
N VAL A 310 -0.50 8.19 15.14
CA VAL A 310 -1.95 8.23 14.91
C VAL A 310 -2.51 6.82 15.08
N ILE A 311 -3.58 6.70 15.85
CA ILE A 311 -4.32 5.47 16.07
C ILE A 311 -5.76 5.69 15.58
N ASP A 312 -6.10 5.11 14.44
CA ASP A 312 -7.45 5.17 13.86
C ASP A 312 -8.20 3.87 14.19
N VAL A 313 -9.11 3.95 15.15
CA VAL A 313 -9.95 2.84 15.57
C VAL A 313 -11.26 2.90 14.80
N ARG A 314 -11.61 1.79 14.14
CA ARG A 314 -12.87 1.64 13.40
C ARG A 314 -13.79 0.69 14.12
N THR A 315 -15.06 1.08 14.19
CA THR A 315 -16.10 0.26 14.81
C THR A 315 -16.71 -0.75 13.84
N ASN A 316 -17.33 -1.79 14.39
CA ASN A 316 -18.05 -2.80 13.63
C ASN A 316 -19.32 -2.19 13.00
N GLU A 317 -19.60 -2.57 11.75
CA GLU A 317 -20.82 -2.19 11.05
C GLU A 317 -22.03 -3.03 11.49
N GLY A 318 -21.78 -4.17 12.13
CA GLY A 318 -22.77 -5.17 12.51
C GLY A 318 -23.09 -6.18 11.41
N ASN A 319 -23.62 -7.32 11.82
CA ASN A 319 -23.96 -8.41 10.91
C ASN A 319 -25.21 -8.07 10.09
N ARG A 320 -25.13 -8.19 8.75
CA ARG A 320 -26.24 -7.89 7.83
C ARG A 320 -27.16 -9.08 7.56
N LYS A 321 -26.81 -10.27 8.06
CA LYS A 321 -27.55 -11.52 7.77
C LYS A 321 -28.31 -12.05 8.97
N GLU A 322 -27.67 -12.04 10.16
CA GLU A 322 -28.17 -12.69 11.37
C GLU A 322 -27.96 -11.80 12.60
N TYR A 323 -28.76 -12.03 13.64
CA TYR A 323 -28.60 -11.37 14.93
C TYR A 323 -27.58 -12.12 15.76
N HIS A 324 -26.60 -11.38 16.29
CA HIS A 324 -25.61 -11.89 17.23
C HIS A 324 -25.56 -11.02 18.46
N GLY A 325 -25.31 -11.63 19.60
CA GLY A 325 -25.10 -10.90 20.84
C GLY A 325 -24.10 -11.62 21.73
N ASN A 326 -23.36 -10.84 22.47
CA ASN A 326 -22.41 -11.36 23.43
C ASN A 326 -22.52 -10.56 24.75
N ILE A 327 -22.36 -11.25 25.86
CA ILE A 327 -22.25 -10.64 27.18
C ILE A 327 -20.95 -11.17 27.81
N SER A 328 -20.12 -10.26 28.28
CA SER A 328 -18.87 -10.58 28.97
C SER A 328 -18.90 -9.94 30.35
N ILE A 329 -18.61 -10.73 31.38
CA ILE A 329 -18.54 -10.27 32.76
C ILE A 329 -17.14 -10.56 33.28
N GLY A 330 -16.37 -9.50 33.52
CA GLY A 330 -15.04 -9.55 34.14
C GLY A 330 -15.10 -9.20 35.62
N LEU A 331 -13.92 -9.11 36.26
CA LEU A 331 -13.79 -8.73 37.66
C LEU A 331 -14.09 -7.24 37.90
N LEU A 332 -13.83 -6.38 36.92
CA LEU A 332 -13.92 -4.92 37.03
C LEU A 332 -14.96 -4.30 36.13
N ALA A 333 -15.38 -4.99 35.06
CA ALA A 333 -16.33 -4.46 34.10
C ALA A 333 -17.27 -5.55 33.58
N ALA A 334 -18.45 -5.14 33.15
CA ALA A 334 -19.35 -5.97 32.37
C ALA A 334 -19.63 -5.28 31.03
N ARG A 335 -19.68 -6.06 29.96
CA ARG A 335 -19.93 -5.58 28.59
C ARG A 335 -21.04 -6.39 27.96
N ALA A 336 -21.83 -5.71 27.14
CA ALA A 336 -22.82 -6.36 26.29
C ALA A 336 -22.68 -5.79 24.89
N ASN A 337 -22.82 -6.64 23.89
CA ASN A 337 -22.87 -6.25 22.49
C ASN A 337 -24.04 -6.96 21.83
N LEU A 338 -24.78 -6.22 20.99
CA LEU A 338 -25.86 -6.73 20.17
C LEU A 338 -25.75 -6.16 18.77
N GLU A 339 -25.75 -7.04 17.78
CA GLU A 339 -25.67 -6.65 16.38
C GLU A 339 -26.67 -7.46 15.53
N GLY A 340 -27.06 -6.91 14.40
CA GLY A 340 -27.93 -7.60 13.48
C GLY A 340 -28.42 -6.75 12.33
N PRO A 341 -29.19 -7.35 11.40
CA PRO A 341 -29.77 -6.63 10.28
C PRO A 341 -30.94 -5.74 10.71
N ILE A 342 -30.94 -4.48 10.22
CA ILE A 342 -32.14 -3.64 10.18
C ILE A 342 -32.96 -4.06 8.94
N ILE A 343 -32.28 -4.15 7.79
CA ILE A 343 -32.83 -4.72 6.55
C ILE A 343 -31.84 -5.76 6.07
N LYS A 344 -32.26 -7.02 5.98
CA LYS A 344 -31.40 -8.15 5.60
C LYS A 344 -30.61 -7.86 4.30
N ASP A 345 -29.33 -8.15 4.32
CA ASP A 345 -28.35 -7.94 3.24
C ASP A 345 -28.12 -6.46 2.82
N ARG A 346 -28.78 -5.49 3.47
CA ARG A 346 -28.64 -4.06 3.12
C ARG A 346 -28.09 -3.21 4.25
N SER A 347 -28.66 -3.30 5.43
CA SER A 347 -28.27 -2.46 6.56
C SER A 347 -28.24 -3.25 7.86
N SER A 348 -27.32 -2.88 8.73
CA SER A 348 -27.11 -3.51 10.04
C SER A 348 -26.98 -2.45 11.13
N PHE A 349 -27.02 -2.89 12.36
CA PHE A 349 -26.68 -2.10 13.54
C PHE A 349 -25.72 -2.87 14.43
N ASN A 350 -24.94 -2.14 15.21
CA ASN A 350 -24.15 -2.65 16.31
C ASN A 350 -24.34 -1.73 17.50
N VAL A 351 -24.67 -2.28 18.67
CA VAL A 351 -24.83 -1.57 19.94
C VAL A 351 -24.01 -2.27 21.00
N SER A 352 -23.10 -1.53 21.62
CA SER A 352 -22.22 -2.06 22.66
C SER A 352 -22.08 -1.09 23.83
#